data_3cb4232677bc09ec90e2ef58f076ae87
#
_entry.id   3cb4232677bc09ec90e2ef58f076ae87
#
_cell.length_a   1.000
_cell.length_b   1.000
_cell.length_c   1.000
_cell.angle_alpha   90.00
_cell.angle_beta   90.00
_cell.angle_gamma   90.00
#
_symmetry.space_group_name_H-M   'P 1'
#
loop_
_entity.id
_entity.type
_entity.pdbx_description
1 polymer ?
#
loop_
_entity_poly.entity_id
_entity_poly.type
_entity_poly.pdbx_seq_one_letter_code
_entity_poly.pdbx_strand_id
1 'polypeptide(L)'
;MWWYSQHRTGRLAALRLAFAVGLMALGLTGCGFHPLYGKSAADPEVLQKLASVQVTPMQDRQGQLMRNALVTDLNPLGEPVHPRYRLVVTLTVTETQQALRTDDTATRDIVNYTIVYWLYDGETRIAAGSFTKMFSYDFLEEHYANISAADDIHHRAAQSIADEIRNRLAAYFDKAAEVKAQTASPAKP
;
A
#
# COMPACT_ATOMS: atom_id res chain seq x y z
N MET A 1 23.35 -29.33 62.19
CA MET A 1 24.18 -28.68 61.13
C MET A 1 23.75 -29.06 59.72
N TRP A 2 22.46 -28.86 59.35
CA TRP A 2 21.97 -29.31 58.03
C TRP A 2 21.05 -28.30 57.34
N TRP A 3 21.13 -27.02 57.74
CA TRP A 3 20.20 -26.00 57.22
C TRP A 3 20.86 -24.93 56.36
N TYR A 4 22.17 -25.03 56.05
CA TYR A 4 22.90 -24.01 55.32
C TYR A 4 23.15 -24.31 53.84
N SER A 5 22.73 -25.46 53.35
CA SER A 5 23.03 -25.95 51.98
C SER A 5 21.96 -25.60 50.93
N GLN A 6 20.72 -25.29 51.34
CA GLN A 6 19.61 -25.14 50.38
C GLN A 6 19.54 -23.74 49.72
N HIS A 7 20.17 -22.72 50.29
CA HIS A 7 20.07 -21.35 49.70
C HIS A 7 21.04 -21.09 48.53
N ARG A 8 22.04 -21.94 48.33
CA ARG A 8 23.04 -21.74 47.26
C ARG A 8 22.55 -22.31 45.92
N THR A 9 21.77 -23.37 45.91
CA THR A 9 21.26 -23.98 44.69
C THR A 9 20.14 -23.14 44.02
N GLY A 10 19.29 -22.50 44.81
CA GLY A 10 18.23 -21.61 44.32
C GLY A 10 18.78 -20.37 43.60
N ARG A 11 19.87 -19.76 44.10
CA ARG A 11 20.48 -18.59 43.48
C ARG A 11 21.16 -18.89 42.14
N LEU A 12 21.77 -20.08 42.01
CA LEU A 12 22.41 -20.52 40.76
C LEU A 12 21.35 -20.93 39.72
N ALA A 13 20.23 -21.49 40.13
CA ALA A 13 19.10 -21.82 39.25
C ALA A 13 18.43 -20.50 38.75
N ALA A 14 18.22 -19.52 39.64
CA ALA A 14 17.65 -18.22 39.26
C ALA A 14 18.58 -17.45 38.29
N LEU A 15 19.91 -17.50 38.49
CA LEU A 15 20.88 -16.87 37.58
C LEU A 15 20.88 -17.51 36.19
N ARG A 16 20.77 -18.84 36.13
CA ARG A 16 20.69 -19.60 34.85
C ARG A 16 19.38 -19.29 34.11
N LEU A 17 18.27 -19.17 34.83
CA LEU A 17 16.98 -18.80 34.25
C LEU A 17 17.00 -17.38 33.71
N ALA A 18 17.56 -16.43 34.47
CA ALA A 18 17.71 -15.03 34.03
C ALA A 18 18.63 -14.90 32.80
N PHE A 19 19.70 -15.69 32.74
CA PHE A 19 20.61 -15.72 31.59
C PHE A 19 19.95 -16.32 30.36
N ALA A 20 19.16 -17.41 30.52
CA ALA A 20 18.42 -18.02 29.42
C ALA A 20 17.33 -17.10 28.85
N VAL A 21 16.59 -16.39 29.71
CA VAL A 21 15.59 -15.39 29.32
C VAL A 21 16.26 -14.20 28.63
N GLY A 22 17.41 -13.74 29.10
CA GLY A 22 18.20 -12.67 28.46
C GLY A 22 18.70 -13.07 27.08
N LEU A 23 19.18 -14.31 26.88
CA LEU A 23 19.61 -14.81 25.58
C LEU A 23 18.41 -14.93 24.60
N MET A 24 17.27 -15.35 25.09
CA MET A 24 16.04 -15.45 24.28
C MET A 24 15.51 -14.08 23.88
N ALA A 25 15.61 -13.08 24.75
CA ALA A 25 15.23 -11.70 24.43
C ALA A 25 16.16 -11.04 23.40
N LEU A 26 17.47 -11.33 23.40
CA LEU A 26 18.40 -10.88 22.36
C LEU A 26 18.14 -11.51 20.99
N GLY A 27 17.62 -12.75 20.94
CA GLY A 27 17.28 -13.42 19.69
C GLY A 27 16.05 -12.83 18.98
N LEU A 28 15.15 -12.16 19.70
CA LEU A 28 13.95 -11.55 19.10
C LEU A 28 14.20 -10.20 18.44
N THR A 29 15.32 -9.52 18.71
CA THR A 29 15.67 -8.24 18.08
C THR A 29 16.29 -8.39 16.69
N GLY A 30 16.60 -9.64 16.27
CA GLY A 30 17.21 -9.93 14.96
C GLY A 30 16.25 -10.20 13.82
N CYS A 31 14.92 -10.26 14.06
CA CYS A 31 13.95 -10.27 12.98
C CYS A 31 13.86 -8.84 12.41
N GLY A 32 14.57 -8.58 11.33
CA GLY A 32 14.51 -7.36 10.54
C GLY A 32 13.13 -7.14 9.91
N PHE A 33 12.08 -7.16 10.73
CA PHE A 33 10.73 -6.83 10.32
C PHE A 33 10.66 -5.30 10.18
N HIS A 34 10.97 -4.79 8.98
CA HIS A 34 10.62 -3.44 8.61
C HIS A 34 9.11 -3.41 8.35
N PRO A 35 8.32 -2.73 9.18
CA PRO A 35 6.89 -2.58 8.91
C PRO A 35 6.76 -1.77 7.62
N LEU A 36 6.28 -2.42 6.56
CA LEU A 36 6.07 -1.81 5.24
C LEU A 36 5.15 -0.59 5.29
N TYR A 37 4.39 -0.45 6.36
CA TYR A 37 3.38 0.60 6.57
C TYR A 37 3.71 1.57 7.73
N GLY A 38 4.84 1.39 8.42
CA GLY A 38 5.06 2.09 9.69
C GLY A 38 5.87 3.38 9.62
N LYS A 39 6.80 3.52 8.69
CA LYS A 39 7.71 4.68 8.63
C LYS A 39 7.63 5.45 7.32
N SER A 40 7.56 4.77 6.18
CA SER A 40 7.59 5.42 4.86
C SER A 40 6.36 6.30 4.58
N ALA A 41 5.17 5.90 5.05
CA ALA A 41 3.95 6.70 4.88
C ALA A 41 3.85 7.89 5.87
N ALA A 42 4.67 7.88 6.93
CA ALA A 42 4.68 8.90 7.97
C ALA A 42 5.90 9.84 7.89
N ASP A 43 6.88 9.58 7.01
CA ASP A 43 8.02 10.48 6.82
C ASP A 43 7.54 11.80 6.19
N PRO A 44 7.75 12.95 6.87
CA PRO A 44 7.33 14.25 6.36
C PRO A 44 7.89 14.56 4.96
N GLU A 45 9.10 14.09 4.63
CA GLU A 45 9.70 14.29 3.31
C GLU A 45 8.96 13.50 2.22
N VAL A 46 8.58 12.26 2.51
CA VAL A 46 7.81 11.40 1.60
C VAL A 46 6.40 11.99 1.39
N LEU A 47 5.75 12.43 2.47
CA LEU A 47 4.43 13.08 2.38
C LEU A 47 4.47 14.36 1.55
N GLN A 48 5.51 15.18 1.70
CA GLN A 48 5.69 16.39 0.89
C GLN A 48 5.91 16.08 -0.58
N LYS A 49 6.67 15.02 -0.90
CA LYS A 49 6.86 14.55 -2.28
C LYS A 49 5.55 14.05 -2.88
N LEU A 50 4.77 13.25 -2.14
CA LEU A 50 3.45 12.79 -2.56
C LEU A 50 2.52 13.98 -2.83
N ALA A 51 2.47 14.95 -1.92
CA ALA A 51 1.67 16.16 -2.07
C ALA A 51 2.10 17.05 -3.25
N SER A 52 3.28 16.86 -3.81
CA SER A 52 3.77 17.58 -5.00
C SER A 52 3.51 16.84 -6.33
N VAL A 53 2.77 15.72 -6.28
CA VAL A 53 2.36 14.94 -7.46
C VAL A 53 1.08 15.49 -8.04
N GLN A 54 1.09 15.84 -9.31
CA GLN A 54 -0.11 16.17 -10.09
C GLN A 54 -0.60 14.91 -10.81
N VAL A 55 -1.89 14.62 -10.68
CA VAL A 55 -2.55 13.53 -11.40
C VAL A 55 -3.08 14.02 -12.73
N THR A 56 -2.63 13.41 -13.83
CA THR A 56 -3.13 13.76 -15.17
C THR A 56 -4.62 13.45 -15.30
N PRO A 57 -5.41 14.32 -15.98
CA PRO A 57 -6.81 14.04 -16.26
C PRO A 57 -6.99 12.70 -16.98
N MET A 58 -7.97 11.94 -16.56
CA MET A 58 -8.39 10.70 -17.21
C MET A 58 -9.74 10.90 -17.88
N GLN A 59 -9.93 10.24 -19.01
CA GLN A 59 -11.20 10.27 -19.74
C GLN A 59 -12.13 9.21 -19.14
N ASP A 60 -13.40 9.27 -19.46
CA ASP A 60 -14.50 8.42 -19.01
C ASP A 60 -14.85 8.53 -17.50
N ARG A 61 -15.98 7.93 -17.10
CA ARG A 61 -16.50 8.00 -15.74
C ARG A 61 -15.59 7.28 -14.73
N GLN A 62 -15.12 6.09 -15.05
CA GLN A 62 -14.26 5.30 -14.19
C GLN A 62 -12.90 5.99 -13.99
N GLY A 63 -12.36 6.58 -15.06
CA GLY A 63 -11.15 7.38 -15.00
C GLY A 63 -11.30 8.62 -14.11
N GLN A 64 -12.45 9.30 -14.16
CA GLN A 64 -12.73 10.44 -13.29
C GLN A 64 -12.85 10.02 -11.81
N LEU A 65 -13.53 8.90 -11.52
CA LEU A 65 -13.59 8.34 -10.17
C LEU A 65 -12.20 8.02 -9.65
N MET A 66 -11.38 7.36 -10.46
CA MET A 66 -9.99 7.03 -10.15
C MET A 66 -9.14 8.28 -9.90
N ARG A 67 -9.24 9.29 -10.77
CA ARG A 67 -8.52 10.54 -10.59
C ARG A 67 -8.91 11.24 -9.29
N ASN A 68 -10.19 11.30 -8.98
CA ASN A 68 -10.66 11.93 -7.75
C ASN A 68 -10.14 11.20 -6.50
N ALA A 69 -10.16 9.86 -6.49
CA ALA A 69 -9.60 9.08 -5.42
C ALA A 69 -8.08 9.33 -5.26
N LEU A 70 -7.32 9.32 -6.37
CA LEU A 70 -5.88 9.61 -6.37
C LEU A 70 -5.57 11.02 -5.87
N VAL A 71 -6.33 12.02 -6.30
CA VAL A 71 -6.14 13.41 -5.81
C VAL A 71 -6.42 13.50 -4.31
N THR A 72 -7.47 12.85 -3.83
CA THR A 72 -7.79 12.82 -2.40
C THR A 72 -6.68 12.18 -1.57
N ASP A 73 -6.10 11.09 -2.05
CA ASP A 73 -5.07 10.34 -1.32
C ASP A 73 -3.68 10.98 -1.39
N LEU A 74 -3.32 11.55 -2.53
CA LEU A 74 -2.01 12.17 -2.73
C LEU A 74 -1.97 13.61 -2.25
N ASN A 75 -3.05 14.35 -2.46
CA ASN A 75 -3.16 15.79 -2.23
C ASN A 75 -4.34 16.14 -1.31
N PRO A 76 -4.39 15.67 -0.06
CA PRO A 76 -5.54 15.90 0.85
C PRO A 76 -5.79 17.38 1.15
N LEU A 77 -4.80 18.25 0.94
CA LEU A 77 -4.91 19.71 1.10
C LEU A 77 -5.22 20.45 -0.21
N GLY A 78 -5.47 19.71 -1.31
CA GLY A 78 -5.71 20.24 -2.63
C GLY A 78 -4.55 19.99 -3.60
N GLU A 79 -4.83 20.09 -4.89
CA GLU A 79 -3.81 19.88 -5.94
C GLU A 79 -2.70 20.94 -5.86
N PRO A 80 -1.42 20.57 -6.08
CA PRO A 80 -0.31 21.51 -5.99
C PRO A 80 -0.38 22.55 -7.11
N VAL A 81 -0.20 23.82 -6.76
CA VAL A 81 -0.13 24.95 -7.74
C VAL A 81 1.13 24.84 -8.61
N HIS A 82 2.22 24.35 -8.03
CA HIS A 82 3.49 24.10 -8.71
C HIS A 82 3.88 22.64 -8.54
N PRO A 83 3.31 21.71 -9.35
CA PRO A 83 3.62 20.30 -9.25
C PRO A 83 5.07 20.04 -9.67
N ARG A 84 5.78 19.26 -8.88
CA ARG A 84 7.11 18.77 -9.24
C ARG A 84 7.01 17.49 -10.06
N TYR A 85 6.10 16.61 -9.65
CA TYR A 85 5.93 15.31 -10.28
C TYR A 85 4.61 15.24 -11.04
N ARG A 86 4.59 14.48 -12.11
CA ARG A 86 3.40 14.22 -12.92
C ARG A 86 3.12 12.72 -12.97
N LEU A 87 1.95 12.32 -12.47
CA LEU A 87 1.47 10.93 -12.49
C LEU A 87 0.52 10.73 -13.66
N VAL A 88 0.87 9.82 -14.55
CA VAL A 88 0.03 9.36 -15.66
C VAL A 88 -0.47 7.97 -15.33
N VAL A 89 -1.79 7.76 -15.35
CA VAL A 89 -2.41 6.46 -15.07
C VAL A 89 -3.30 6.08 -16.24
N THR A 90 -3.16 4.85 -16.69
CA THR A 90 -4.06 4.21 -17.66
C THR A 90 -4.83 3.11 -16.95
N LEU A 91 -6.14 3.15 -17.07
CA LEU A 91 -7.08 2.22 -16.48
C LEU A 91 -7.80 1.45 -17.59
N THR A 92 -7.78 0.12 -17.49
CA THR A 92 -8.60 -0.75 -18.34
C THR A 92 -9.52 -1.56 -17.43
N VAL A 93 -10.82 -1.49 -17.69
CA VAL A 93 -11.85 -2.20 -16.94
C VAL A 93 -12.44 -3.27 -17.83
N THR A 94 -12.50 -4.51 -17.33
CA THR A 94 -13.12 -5.65 -18.03
C THR A 94 -14.11 -6.31 -17.08
N GLU A 95 -15.36 -6.39 -17.50
CA GLU A 95 -16.42 -7.06 -16.75
C GLU A 95 -16.71 -8.43 -17.39
N THR A 96 -16.86 -9.43 -16.55
CA THR A 96 -17.15 -10.81 -16.97
C THR A 96 -18.22 -11.40 -16.08
N GLN A 97 -19.29 -11.84 -16.69
CA GLN A 97 -20.38 -12.55 -15.99
C GLN A 97 -19.94 -13.97 -15.69
N GLN A 98 -20.10 -14.37 -14.43
CA GLN A 98 -19.78 -15.73 -13.98
C GLN A 98 -20.93 -16.33 -13.18
N ALA A 99 -20.93 -17.68 -13.13
CA ALA A 99 -21.94 -18.48 -12.47
C ALA A 99 -23.35 -18.25 -13.07
N LEU A 100 -23.63 -18.97 -14.12
CA LEU A 100 -24.97 -19.05 -14.69
C LEU A 100 -25.88 -19.95 -13.82
N ARG A 101 -27.08 -19.48 -13.56
CA ARG A 101 -28.16 -20.30 -13.00
C ARG A 101 -28.69 -21.24 -14.08
N THR A 102 -29.52 -22.21 -13.68
CA THR A 102 -30.20 -23.15 -14.60
C THR A 102 -31.11 -22.45 -15.61
N ASP A 103 -31.46 -21.20 -15.39
CA ASP A 103 -32.25 -20.35 -16.28
C ASP A 103 -31.40 -19.40 -17.15
N ASP A 104 -30.09 -19.68 -17.29
CA ASP A 104 -29.08 -18.90 -18.02
C ASP A 104 -28.89 -17.45 -17.49
N THR A 105 -29.34 -17.13 -16.27
CA THR A 105 -29.06 -15.84 -15.66
C THR A 105 -27.74 -15.85 -14.91
N ALA A 106 -26.92 -14.80 -15.08
CA ALA A 106 -25.69 -14.60 -14.30
C ALA A 106 -26.04 -14.37 -12.83
N THR A 107 -25.27 -14.95 -11.94
CA THR A 107 -25.42 -14.74 -10.47
C THR A 107 -24.33 -13.88 -9.88
N ARG A 108 -23.26 -13.65 -10.62
CA ARG A 108 -22.12 -12.84 -10.17
C ARG A 108 -21.41 -12.19 -11.35
N ASP A 109 -21.11 -10.92 -11.21
CA ASP A 109 -20.21 -10.20 -12.11
C ASP A 109 -18.83 -10.03 -11.48
N ILE A 110 -17.79 -10.26 -12.28
CA ILE A 110 -16.40 -10.02 -11.91
C ILE A 110 -15.88 -8.84 -12.73
N VAL A 111 -15.39 -7.84 -12.03
CA VAL A 111 -14.80 -6.63 -12.61
C VAL A 111 -13.30 -6.65 -12.38
N ASN A 112 -12.53 -6.74 -13.47
CA ASN A 112 -11.06 -6.68 -13.44
C ASN A 112 -10.61 -5.29 -13.85
N TYR A 113 -9.81 -4.68 -12.98
CA TYR A 113 -9.16 -3.40 -13.22
C TYR A 113 -7.69 -3.65 -13.49
N THR A 114 -7.22 -3.35 -14.69
CA THR A 114 -5.80 -3.37 -15.04
C THR A 114 -5.28 -1.95 -15.06
N ILE A 115 -4.28 -1.69 -14.23
CA ILE A 115 -3.70 -0.39 -14.01
C ILE A 115 -2.27 -0.38 -14.51
N VAL A 116 -1.91 0.64 -15.29
CA VAL A 116 -0.52 0.96 -15.64
C VAL A 116 -0.29 2.41 -15.27
N TYR A 117 0.81 2.70 -14.59
CA TYR A 117 1.14 4.06 -14.18
C TYR A 117 2.60 4.41 -14.45
N TRP A 118 2.83 5.70 -14.68
CA TRP A 118 4.14 6.29 -14.88
C TRP A 118 4.25 7.57 -14.06
N LEU A 119 5.38 7.71 -13.36
CA LEU A 119 5.72 8.92 -12.62
C LEU A 119 6.86 9.64 -13.35
N TYR A 120 6.69 10.94 -13.56
CA TYR A 120 7.67 11.80 -14.21
C TYR A 120 8.16 12.90 -13.26
N ASP A 121 9.45 13.23 -13.32
CA ASP A 121 10.06 14.45 -12.80
C ASP A 121 10.43 15.33 -14.01
N GLY A 122 9.64 16.38 -14.30
CA GLY A 122 9.68 17.08 -15.59
C GLY A 122 9.36 16.12 -16.74
N GLU A 123 10.30 15.99 -17.68
CA GLU A 123 10.17 15.08 -18.84
C GLU A 123 10.75 13.67 -18.59
N THR A 124 11.44 13.48 -17.47
CA THR A 124 12.11 12.21 -17.18
C THR A 124 11.16 11.26 -16.45
N ARG A 125 10.97 10.07 -17.00
CA ARG A 125 10.24 8.99 -16.30
C ARG A 125 11.11 8.40 -15.20
N ILE A 126 10.68 8.58 -13.95
CA ILE A 126 11.43 8.15 -12.75
C ILE A 126 10.89 6.88 -12.13
N ALA A 127 9.60 6.55 -12.32
CA ALA A 127 9.02 5.29 -11.90
C ALA A 127 7.92 4.84 -12.87
N ALA A 128 7.67 3.54 -12.89
CA ALA A 128 6.55 2.93 -13.62
C ALA A 128 6.15 1.63 -12.92
N GLY A 129 4.90 1.24 -13.09
CA GLY A 129 4.41 -0.02 -12.59
C GLY A 129 3.08 -0.40 -13.19
N SER A 130 2.71 -1.67 -12.99
CA SER A 130 1.41 -2.20 -13.36
C SER A 130 0.92 -3.19 -12.32
N PHE A 131 -0.38 -3.31 -12.19
CA PHE A 131 -1.03 -4.33 -11.38
C PHE A 131 -2.49 -4.48 -11.79
N THR A 132 -3.11 -5.58 -11.36
CA THR A 132 -4.53 -5.85 -11.57
C THR A 132 -5.21 -6.03 -10.23
N LYS A 133 -6.41 -5.46 -10.08
CA LYS A 133 -7.32 -5.74 -8.96
C LYS A 133 -8.64 -6.28 -9.49
N MET A 134 -9.16 -7.26 -8.78
CA MET A 134 -10.41 -7.92 -9.11
C MET A 134 -11.43 -7.65 -8.00
N PHE A 135 -12.62 -7.26 -8.41
CA PHE A 135 -13.79 -7.09 -7.54
C PHE A 135 -14.95 -7.91 -8.10
N SER A 136 -15.87 -8.29 -7.24
CA SER A 136 -17.08 -8.99 -7.67
C SER A 136 -18.30 -8.51 -6.90
N TYR A 137 -19.45 -8.55 -7.54
CA TYR A 137 -20.75 -8.32 -6.91
C TYR A 137 -21.74 -9.37 -7.36
N ASP A 138 -22.69 -9.69 -6.48
CA ASP A 138 -23.75 -10.63 -6.81
C ASP A 138 -24.87 -9.92 -7.55
N PHE A 139 -25.38 -10.57 -8.57
CA PHE A 139 -26.51 -10.08 -9.35
C PHE A 139 -27.80 -10.39 -8.62
N LEU A 140 -28.59 -9.38 -8.36
CA LEU A 140 -29.90 -9.49 -7.70
C LEU A 140 -31.01 -9.40 -8.74
N GLU A 141 -32.19 -9.97 -8.45
CA GLU A 141 -33.34 -9.90 -9.35
C GLU A 141 -33.85 -8.45 -9.53
N GLU A 142 -33.56 -7.57 -8.57
CA GLU A 142 -33.96 -6.17 -8.62
C GLU A 142 -32.96 -5.30 -9.38
N HIS A 143 -33.43 -4.72 -10.48
CA HIS A 143 -32.60 -3.91 -11.38
C HIS A 143 -31.90 -2.72 -10.71
N TYR A 144 -32.59 -1.99 -9.83
CA TYR A 144 -31.99 -0.86 -9.09
C TYR A 144 -30.89 -1.29 -8.13
N ALA A 145 -31.03 -2.45 -7.49
CA ALA A 145 -30.01 -2.99 -6.59
C ALA A 145 -28.72 -3.30 -7.34
N ASN A 146 -28.81 -3.81 -8.57
CA ASN A 146 -27.65 -4.11 -9.41
C ASN A 146 -26.91 -2.83 -9.85
N ILE A 147 -27.62 -1.77 -10.22
CA ILE A 147 -27.01 -0.48 -10.57
C ILE A 147 -26.24 0.09 -9.36
N SER A 148 -26.86 0.05 -8.19
CA SER A 148 -26.23 0.55 -6.97
C SER A 148 -25.02 -0.30 -6.56
N ALA A 149 -25.10 -1.63 -6.71
CA ALA A 149 -23.99 -2.53 -6.40
C ALA A 149 -22.81 -2.31 -7.37
N ALA A 150 -23.08 -2.14 -8.66
CA ALA A 150 -22.05 -1.83 -9.65
C ALA A 150 -21.37 -0.47 -9.35
N ASP A 151 -22.15 0.56 -9.04
CA ASP A 151 -21.60 1.88 -8.70
C ASP A 151 -20.72 1.85 -7.44
N ASP A 152 -21.17 1.15 -6.39
CA ASP A 152 -20.41 0.95 -5.15
C ASP A 152 -19.09 0.21 -5.40
N ILE A 153 -19.09 -0.82 -6.25
CA ILE A 153 -17.87 -1.53 -6.64
C ILE A 153 -16.89 -0.61 -7.35
N HIS A 154 -17.33 0.24 -8.28
CA HIS A 154 -16.46 1.18 -8.97
C HIS A 154 -15.83 2.20 -8.00
N HIS A 155 -16.60 2.70 -7.02
CA HIS A 155 -16.08 3.59 -5.99
C HIS A 155 -15.05 2.91 -5.09
N ARG A 156 -15.36 1.72 -4.56
CA ARG A 156 -14.42 0.96 -3.72
C ARG A 156 -13.15 0.54 -4.48
N ALA A 157 -13.30 0.17 -5.75
CA ALA A 157 -12.17 -0.14 -6.61
C ALA A 157 -11.26 1.08 -6.79
N ALA A 158 -11.83 2.26 -7.10
CA ALA A 158 -11.09 3.49 -7.28
C ALA A 158 -10.28 3.84 -6.01
N GLN A 159 -10.89 3.78 -4.83
CA GLN A 159 -10.21 4.01 -3.56
C GLN A 159 -9.08 3.00 -3.31
N SER A 160 -9.38 1.70 -3.44
CA SER A 160 -8.40 0.65 -3.21
C SER A 160 -7.21 0.70 -4.17
N ILE A 161 -7.43 1.13 -5.41
CA ILE A 161 -6.38 1.31 -6.42
C ILE A 161 -5.56 2.56 -6.12
N ALA A 162 -6.19 3.66 -5.70
CA ALA A 162 -5.53 4.89 -5.32
C ALA A 162 -4.59 4.67 -4.12
N ASP A 163 -5.06 3.97 -3.07
CA ASP A 163 -4.25 3.54 -1.92
C ASP A 163 -3.02 2.74 -2.36
N GLU A 164 -3.20 1.77 -3.27
CA GLU A 164 -2.10 0.94 -3.78
C GLU A 164 -1.07 1.76 -4.53
N ILE A 165 -1.50 2.68 -5.41
CA ILE A 165 -0.59 3.58 -6.14
C ILE A 165 0.15 4.48 -5.15
N ARG A 166 -0.55 5.10 -4.18
CA ARG A 166 0.06 5.91 -3.14
C ARG A 166 1.14 5.15 -2.37
N ASN A 167 0.84 3.93 -1.95
CA ASN A 167 1.79 3.10 -1.21
C ASN A 167 3.04 2.77 -2.05
N ARG A 168 2.87 2.46 -3.34
CA ARG A 168 3.99 2.19 -4.25
C ARG A 168 4.84 3.43 -4.50
N LEU A 169 4.22 4.60 -4.65
CA LEU A 169 4.94 5.87 -4.79
C LEU A 169 5.67 6.24 -3.50
N ALA A 170 5.05 6.03 -2.34
CA ALA A 170 5.71 6.24 -1.04
C ALA A 170 6.95 5.37 -0.90
N ALA A 171 6.84 4.07 -1.19
CA ALA A 171 7.97 3.15 -1.16
C ALA A 171 9.09 3.53 -2.16
N TYR A 172 8.72 4.03 -3.34
CA TYR A 172 9.68 4.53 -4.32
C TYR A 172 10.44 5.75 -3.79
N PHE A 173 9.75 6.74 -3.22
CA PHE A 173 10.38 7.95 -2.67
C PHE A 173 11.25 7.66 -1.45
N ASP A 174 10.85 6.73 -0.60
CA ASP A 174 11.62 6.27 0.56
C ASP A 174 12.94 5.62 0.11
N LYS A 175 12.86 4.65 -0.79
CA LYS A 175 14.05 4.01 -1.36
C LYS A 175 14.97 4.98 -2.07
N ALA A 176 14.44 5.96 -2.81
CA ALA A 176 15.23 6.98 -3.47
C ALA A 176 15.95 7.90 -2.46
N ALA A 177 15.34 8.19 -1.30
CA ALA A 177 15.96 8.93 -0.21
C ALA A 177 17.11 8.12 0.45
N GLU A 178 16.90 6.82 0.70
CA GLU A 178 17.92 5.93 1.26
C GLU A 178 19.17 5.84 0.35
N VAL A 179 18.97 5.63 -0.95
CA VAL A 179 20.08 5.57 -1.94
C VAL A 179 20.85 6.89 -1.96
N LYS A 180 20.15 8.03 -1.89
CA LYS A 180 20.78 9.35 -1.83
C LYS A 180 21.58 9.55 -0.55
N ALA A 181 21.06 9.10 0.59
CA ALA A 181 21.77 9.18 1.88
C ALA A 181 23.04 8.30 1.90
N GLN A 182 22.98 7.10 1.32
CA GLN A 182 24.13 6.19 1.20
C GLN A 182 25.23 6.76 0.28
N THR A 183 24.86 7.40 -0.82
CA THR A 183 25.84 8.02 -1.75
C THR A 183 26.42 9.32 -1.19
N ALA A 184 25.71 10.01 -0.29
CA ALA A 184 26.18 11.23 0.37
C ALA A 184 27.09 10.96 1.57
N SER A 185 27.11 9.74 2.12
CA SER A 185 28.03 9.35 3.21
C SER A 185 29.37 8.92 2.62
N PRO A 186 30.45 9.73 2.73
CA PRO A 186 31.77 9.32 2.23
C PRO A 186 32.22 8.08 3.01
N ALA A 187 32.69 7.07 2.27
CA ALA A 187 33.35 5.90 2.87
C ALA A 187 34.43 6.39 3.84
N LYS A 188 34.24 6.08 5.13
CA LYS A 188 35.24 6.38 6.17
C LYS A 188 36.47 5.53 5.87
N PRO A 189 37.68 6.12 5.76
CA PRO A 189 38.92 5.40 5.48
C PRO A 189 39.26 4.39 6.58
#